data_d9d37a046075b2e11d8a96cf31109edd
#
_entry.id   d9d37a046075b2e11d8a96cf31109edd
#
_cell.length_a   1.000
_cell.length_b   1.000
_cell.length_c   1.000
_cell.angle_alpha   90.00
_cell.angle_beta   90.00
_cell.angle_gamma   90.00
#
_symmetry.space_group_name_H-M   'P 1'
#
loop_
_entity.id
_entity.type
_entity.pdbx_description
1 polymer ?
#
loop_
_entity_poly.entity_id
_entity_poly.type
_entity_poly.pdbx_seq_one_letter_code
_entity_poly.pdbx_strand_id
1 'polypeptide(L)'
;MKMFNFKIVLIFFLSWFATSSVFASVMTTNDPYFQEQWYLQAIQAPAAWQTVTGSSDVIVAVLDTGFDSDHLDLLENKWINKGEISGNGFDDDGNGFVDDVHGWDFIDRDNIPEPTISTTFDEGAVSHGTVIAGIIGATTNNTLGITGINWHVKLMNVRILDNMGAGNSVTAREGIKYAVKNGAKVINLSFTGFDMDPLLEAVIKEANDAGVLMVAAVGNTEGGGT
;
A
#
# COMPACT_ATOMS: atom_id res chain seq x y z
N MET A 1 -92.87 6.05 -12.57
CA MET A 1 -91.72 5.83 -11.64
C MET A 1 -90.57 5.26 -12.45
N LYS A 2 -89.59 6.12 -12.82
CA LYS A 2 -88.47 5.72 -13.69
C LYS A 2 -87.26 5.38 -12.78
N MET A 3 -86.85 4.11 -12.84
CA MET A 3 -85.65 3.66 -12.14
C MET A 3 -84.41 4.08 -12.88
N PHE A 4 -83.48 4.86 -12.22
CA PHE A 4 -82.16 5.26 -12.73
C PHE A 4 -81.15 4.16 -12.38
N ASN A 5 -80.65 3.50 -13.41
CA ASN A 5 -79.55 2.55 -13.24
C ASN A 5 -78.20 3.31 -13.20
N PHE A 6 -77.56 3.30 -12.01
CA PHE A 6 -76.23 3.82 -11.82
C PHE A 6 -75.22 2.70 -12.16
N LYS A 7 -74.47 2.87 -13.25
CA LYS A 7 -73.32 2.01 -13.56
C LYS A 7 -72.07 2.59 -12.87
N ILE A 8 -71.58 1.91 -11.86
CA ILE A 8 -70.26 2.22 -11.22
C ILE A 8 -69.20 1.68 -12.16
N VAL A 9 -68.40 2.57 -12.73
CA VAL A 9 -67.18 2.21 -13.46
C VAL A 9 -66.02 2.29 -12.47
N LEU A 10 -65.49 1.12 -12.11
CA LEU A 10 -64.29 0.97 -11.24
C LEU A 10 -63.06 1.09 -12.13
N ILE A 11 -62.33 2.23 -12.06
CA ILE A 11 -61.07 2.41 -12.77
C ILE A 11 -59.96 1.92 -11.87
N PHE A 12 -59.37 0.77 -12.21
CA PHE A 12 -58.13 0.28 -11.59
C PHE A 12 -56.95 1.07 -12.16
N PHE A 13 -56.33 1.91 -11.33
CA PHE A 13 -54.99 2.46 -11.61
C PHE A 13 -53.97 1.41 -11.25
N LEU A 14 -53.44 0.68 -12.24
CA LEU A 14 -52.21 -0.10 -12.08
C LEU A 14 -51.01 0.89 -12.07
N SER A 15 -50.58 1.29 -10.89
CA SER A 15 -49.30 1.98 -10.73
C SER A 15 -48.15 0.99 -10.94
N TRP A 16 -47.55 1.03 -12.14
CA TRP A 16 -46.35 0.28 -12.45
C TRP A 16 -45.18 0.96 -11.76
N PHE A 17 -44.76 0.46 -10.58
CA PHE A 17 -43.50 0.84 -9.98
C PHE A 17 -42.39 0.20 -10.83
N ALA A 18 -41.79 0.95 -11.75
CA ALA A 18 -40.54 0.61 -12.38
C ALA A 18 -39.45 0.73 -11.31
N THR A 19 -39.06 -0.38 -10.70
CA THR A 19 -37.84 -0.45 -9.88
C THR A 19 -36.66 -0.34 -10.85
N SER A 20 -36.12 0.86 -11.01
CA SER A 20 -34.85 1.06 -11.67
C SER A 20 -33.78 0.42 -10.79
N SER A 21 -33.35 -0.81 -11.14
CA SER A 21 -32.14 -1.38 -10.57
C SER A 21 -30.97 -0.53 -11.03
N VAL A 22 -30.51 0.36 -10.18
CA VAL A 22 -29.24 1.05 -10.38
C VAL A 22 -28.15 -0.01 -10.21
N PHE A 23 -27.74 -0.62 -11.33
CA PHE A 23 -26.51 -1.37 -11.35
C PHE A 23 -25.39 -0.34 -11.17
N ALA A 24 -24.81 -0.29 -9.97
CA ALA A 24 -23.57 0.43 -9.78
C ALA A 24 -22.55 -0.20 -10.73
N SER A 25 -22.05 0.58 -11.69
CA SER A 25 -21.00 0.09 -12.60
C SER A 25 -19.78 -0.19 -11.74
N VAL A 26 -19.32 -1.42 -11.72
CA VAL A 26 -18.08 -1.80 -11.03
C VAL A 26 -16.95 -1.07 -11.74
N MET A 27 -16.12 -0.32 -11.00
CA MET A 27 -14.94 0.32 -11.58
C MET A 27 -13.95 -0.76 -12.05
N THR A 28 -13.46 -0.58 -13.26
CA THR A 28 -12.42 -1.42 -13.87
C THR A 28 -11.26 -0.54 -14.28
N THR A 29 -10.08 -1.12 -14.38
CA THR A 29 -8.87 -0.44 -14.83
C THR A 29 -8.44 -0.96 -16.20
N ASN A 30 -7.53 -0.26 -16.87
CA ASN A 30 -6.99 -0.66 -18.16
C ASN A 30 -5.67 -1.45 -18.03
N ASP A 31 -5.29 -1.80 -16.80
CA ASP A 31 -4.04 -2.49 -16.50
C ASP A 31 -4.15 -3.97 -16.91
N PRO A 32 -3.17 -4.51 -17.65
CA PRO A 32 -3.28 -5.83 -18.31
C PRO A 32 -3.62 -6.98 -17.38
N TYR A 33 -3.06 -6.97 -16.15
CA TYR A 33 -3.23 -8.06 -15.20
C TYR A 33 -4.35 -7.83 -14.17
N PHE A 34 -5.15 -6.78 -14.31
CA PHE A 34 -6.26 -6.49 -13.38
C PHE A 34 -7.20 -7.68 -13.17
N GLN A 35 -7.51 -8.42 -14.22
CA GLN A 35 -8.44 -9.56 -14.14
C GLN A 35 -7.84 -10.75 -13.38
N GLU A 36 -6.54 -10.83 -13.26
CA GLU A 36 -5.82 -11.89 -12.54
C GLU A 36 -5.68 -11.60 -11.04
N GLN A 37 -5.92 -10.35 -10.65
CA GLN A 37 -5.83 -9.86 -9.27
C GLN A 37 -7.08 -10.22 -8.46
N TRP A 38 -7.30 -11.52 -8.22
CA TRP A 38 -8.49 -12.05 -7.54
C TRP A 38 -8.76 -11.41 -6.17
N TYR A 39 -7.69 -11.00 -5.48
CA TYR A 39 -7.77 -10.38 -4.17
C TYR A 39 -8.46 -9.01 -4.19
N LEU A 40 -8.42 -8.27 -5.27
CA LEU A 40 -9.14 -7.00 -5.41
C LEU A 40 -10.67 -7.20 -5.33
N GLN A 41 -11.16 -8.30 -5.90
CA GLN A 41 -12.56 -8.66 -5.81
C GLN A 41 -12.90 -9.16 -4.39
N ALA A 42 -12.02 -9.98 -3.79
CA ALA A 42 -12.22 -10.53 -2.46
C ALA A 42 -12.36 -9.43 -1.39
N ILE A 43 -11.59 -8.35 -1.49
CA ILE A 43 -11.66 -7.18 -0.58
C ILE A 43 -12.65 -6.12 -1.04
N GLN A 44 -13.36 -6.34 -2.17
CA GLN A 44 -14.32 -5.40 -2.76
C GLN A 44 -13.69 -4.03 -3.15
N ALA A 45 -12.42 -4.02 -3.54
CA ALA A 45 -11.71 -2.79 -3.95
C ALA A 45 -12.44 -2.03 -5.07
N PRO A 46 -12.95 -2.68 -6.15
CA PRO A 46 -13.67 -1.98 -7.21
C PRO A 46 -14.94 -1.24 -6.74
N ALA A 47 -15.57 -1.70 -5.67
CA ALA A 47 -16.71 -1.00 -5.07
C ALA A 47 -16.25 0.20 -4.23
N ALA A 48 -15.14 0.06 -3.47
CA ALA A 48 -14.56 1.13 -2.69
C ALA A 48 -14.05 2.28 -3.57
N TRP A 49 -13.49 1.98 -4.74
CA TRP A 49 -12.98 2.98 -5.69
C TRP A 49 -14.05 3.93 -6.25
N GLN A 50 -15.33 3.55 -6.18
CA GLN A 50 -16.43 4.46 -6.52
C GLN A 50 -16.51 5.64 -5.54
N THR A 51 -15.92 5.50 -4.36
CA THR A 51 -15.93 6.54 -3.31
C THR A 51 -14.55 7.20 -3.18
N VAL A 52 -13.48 6.40 -3.19
CA VAL A 52 -12.11 6.88 -3.00
C VAL A 52 -11.10 5.93 -3.64
N THR A 53 -10.08 6.49 -4.27
CA THR A 53 -8.98 5.76 -4.93
C THR A 53 -7.64 5.95 -4.21
N GLY A 54 -7.64 6.47 -2.99
CA GLY A 54 -6.46 6.82 -2.23
C GLY A 54 -6.17 8.31 -2.20
N SER A 55 -5.02 8.70 -1.66
CA SER A 55 -4.54 10.09 -1.63
C SER A 55 -3.01 10.15 -1.67
N SER A 56 -2.46 11.01 -2.50
CA SER A 56 -1.02 11.30 -2.54
C SER A 56 -0.50 12.02 -1.28
N ASP A 57 -1.39 12.43 -0.37
CA ASP A 57 -0.99 12.96 0.94
C ASP A 57 -0.71 11.84 1.95
N VAL A 58 -1.07 10.59 1.63
CA VAL A 58 -0.80 9.43 2.47
C VAL A 58 0.53 8.80 2.06
N ILE A 59 1.48 8.77 2.98
CA ILE A 59 2.76 8.08 2.82
C ILE A 59 2.63 6.71 3.48
N VAL A 60 2.88 5.66 2.69
CA VAL A 60 3.01 4.28 3.18
C VAL A 60 4.49 3.90 3.09
N ALA A 61 5.11 3.66 4.24
CA ALA A 61 6.47 3.14 4.28
C ALA A 61 6.43 1.61 4.14
N VAL A 62 7.16 1.09 3.16
CA VAL A 62 7.35 -0.35 2.93
C VAL A 62 8.68 -0.74 3.53
N LEU A 63 8.64 -1.33 4.74
CA LEU A 63 9.82 -1.84 5.43
C LEU A 63 10.04 -3.30 5.03
N ASP A 64 10.97 -3.51 4.12
CA ASP A 64 11.12 -4.79 3.42
C ASP A 64 12.57 -4.99 2.91
N THR A 65 12.75 -5.83 1.90
CA THR A 65 14.02 -6.02 1.18
C THR A 65 14.39 -4.86 0.25
N GLY A 66 13.60 -3.77 0.29
CA GLY A 66 13.63 -2.70 -0.69
C GLY A 66 12.73 -3.01 -1.90
N PHE A 67 12.40 -1.99 -2.68
CA PHE A 67 11.68 -2.17 -3.94
C PHE A 67 12.33 -1.39 -5.08
N ASP A 68 12.16 -1.85 -6.30
CA ASP A 68 12.64 -1.19 -7.51
C ASP A 68 11.89 0.15 -7.69
N SER A 69 12.53 1.23 -7.26
CA SER A 69 11.97 2.58 -7.31
C SER A 69 11.83 3.12 -8.75
N ASP A 70 12.48 2.51 -9.72
CA ASP A 70 12.40 2.86 -11.13
C ASP A 70 11.46 1.95 -11.92
N HIS A 71 10.81 0.99 -11.25
CA HIS A 71 9.80 0.15 -11.86
C HIS A 71 8.68 0.99 -12.46
N LEU A 72 8.42 0.84 -13.75
CA LEU A 72 7.48 1.69 -14.51
C LEU A 72 6.08 1.77 -13.88
N ASP A 73 5.67 0.70 -13.23
CA ASP A 73 4.36 0.62 -12.57
C ASP A 73 4.32 1.22 -11.15
N LEU A 74 5.46 1.74 -10.64
CA LEU A 74 5.56 2.37 -9.33
C LEU A 74 5.91 3.87 -9.38
N LEU A 75 6.37 4.37 -10.53
CA LEU A 75 6.99 5.69 -10.67
C LEU A 75 6.15 6.85 -10.14
N GLU A 76 4.84 6.87 -10.43
CA GLU A 76 3.98 8.00 -10.04
C GLU A 76 3.69 8.03 -8.54
N ASN A 77 3.70 6.85 -7.91
CA ASN A 77 3.43 6.69 -6.49
C ASN A 77 4.69 6.64 -5.62
N LYS A 78 5.86 6.70 -6.22
CA LYS A 78 7.13 6.80 -5.50
C LYS A 78 7.13 8.03 -4.57
N TRP A 79 7.53 7.83 -3.32
CA TRP A 79 7.76 8.91 -2.38
C TRP A 79 9.05 9.65 -2.71
N ILE A 80 9.04 10.96 -2.50
CA ILE A 80 10.20 11.81 -2.67
C ILE A 80 10.36 12.67 -1.42
N ASN A 81 11.53 12.58 -0.78
CA ASN A 81 11.92 13.51 0.26
C ASN A 81 12.17 14.89 -0.36
N LYS A 82 11.23 15.80 -0.15
CA LYS A 82 11.32 17.16 -0.69
C LYS A 82 12.30 18.05 0.09
N GLY A 83 12.79 17.56 1.22
CA GLY A 83 13.81 18.24 2.01
C GLY A 83 15.20 18.06 1.46
N GLU A 84 15.41 17.07 0.58
CA GLU A 84 16.71 16.72 0.01
C GLU A 84 16.93 17.29 -1.40
N ILE A 85 18.19 17.65 -1.70
CA ILE A 85 18.68 18.01 -3.04
C ILE A 85 19.49 16.84 -3.57
N SER A 86 18.92 16.07 -4.46
CA SER A 86 19.48 14.83 -4.97
C SER A 86 20.94 14.93 -5.42
N GLY A 87 21.80 14.07 -4.89
CA GLY A 87 23.18 13.86 -5.33
C GLY A 87 24.15 14.98 -4.96
N ASN A 88 23.84 15.82 -3.98
CA ASN A 88 24.73 16.87 -3.53
C ASN A 88 25.69 16.44 -2.41
N GLY A 89 25.47 15.28 -1.79
CA GLY A 89 26.30 14.71 -0.72
C GLY A 89 26.08 15.35 0.66
N PHE A 90 24.97 16.06 0.85
CA PHE A 90 24.61 16.67 2.13
C PHE A 90 23.25 16.13 2.60
N ASP A 91 23.06 16.13 3.91
CA ASP A 91 21.78 15.94 4.58
C ASP A 91 21.11 17.32 4.69
N ASP A 92 20.31 17.70 3.68
CA ASP A 92 19.78 19.06 3.56
C ASP A 92 18.63 19.32 4.55
N ASP A 93 17.90 18.31 4.96
CA ASP A 93 16.78 18.44 5.91
C ASP A 93 17.18 18.15 7.38
N GLY A 94 18.43 17.73 7.61
CA GLY A 94 18.96 17.47 8.95
C GLY A 94 18.34 16.25 9.62
N ASN A 95 17.88 15.28 8.81
CA ASN A 95 17.24 14.08 9.32
C ASN A 95 18.24 12.97 9.73
N GLY A 96 19.54 13.13 9.40
CA GLY A 96 20.62 12.20 9.69
C GLY A 96 20.94 11.24 8.54
N PHE A 97 20.30 11.41 7.37
CA PHE A 97 20.42 10.55 6.20
C PHE A 97 20.74 11.39 4.98
N VAL A 98 21.93 11.22 4.42
CA VAL A 98 22.44 12.02 3.28
C VAL A 98 21.78 11.58 1.98
N ASP A 99 21.21 12.52 1.22
CA ASP A 99 20.59 12.27 -0.08
C ASP A 99 19.47 11.18 -0.05
N ASP A 100 18.71 11.04 1.03
CA ASP A 100 17.66 10.02 1.18
C ASP A 100 16.39 10.32 0.36
N VAL A 101 16.57 10.71 -0.88
CA VAL A 101 15.53 11.25 -1.77
C VAL A 101 14.35 10.28 -1.95
N HIS A 102 14.59 8.97 -1.98
CA HIS A 102 13.57 7.95 -2.22
C HIS A 102 13.35 7.01 -1.03
N GLY A 103 14.15 7.16 0.02
CA GLY A 103 14.16 6.31 1.17
C GLY A 103 15.59 6.00 1.62
N TRP A 104 15.74 4.97 2.45
CA TRP A 104 17.04 4.64 3.04
C TRP A 104 17.25 3.14 3.14
N ASP A 105 18.50 2.70 2.91
CA ASP A 105 18.97 1.35 3.14
C ASP A 105 19.63 1.21 4.52
N PHE A 106 19.01 0.46 5.43
CA PHE A 106 19.54 0.17 6.75
C PHE A 106 20.48 -1.04 6.76
N ILE A 107 20.59 -1.79 5.66
CA ILE A 107 21.50 -2.93 5.52
C ILE A 107 22.88 -2.44 5.10
N ASP A 108 22.95 -1.70 3.99
CA ASP A 108 24.20 -1.20 3.41
C ASP A 108 24.54 0.22 3.92
N ARG A 109 23.60 0.89 4.62
CA ARG A 109 23.77 2.23 5.23
C ARG A 109 23.97 3.33 4.20
N ASP A 110 23.16 3.31 3.14
CA ASP A 110 23.22 4.31 2.08
C ASP A 110 21.82 4.74 1.60
N ASN A 111 21.77 5.61 0.63
CA ASN A 111 20.57 6.18 0.03
C ASN A 111 20.05 5.41 -1.19
N ILE A 112 20.44 4.13 -1.34
CA ILE A 112 20.01 3.25 -2.43
C ILE A 112 19.18 2.11 -1.84
N PRO A 113 17.90 2.34 -1.51
CA PRO A 113 17.05 1.35 -0.85
C PRO A 113 16.51 0.27 -1.80
N GLU A 114 17.00 0.22 -3.04
CA GLU A 114 16.64 -0.80 -4.00
C GLU A 114 17.33 -2.13 -3.65
N PRO A 115 16.67 -3.28 -3.91
CA PRO A 115 17.30 -4.57 -3.73
C PRO A 115 18.47 -4.75 -4.69
N THR A 116 19.66 -5.05 -4.15
CA THR A 116 20.87 -5.25 -4.95
C THR A 116 21.05 -6.72 -5.29
N ILE A 117 21.06 -7.08 -6.58
CA ILE A 117 21.37 -8.43 -7.02
C ILE A 117 22.88 -8.64 -6.90
N SER A 118 23.30 -9.41 -5.90
CA SER A 118 24.69 -9.81 -5.66
C SER A 118 24.92 -11.26 -6.10
N THR A 119 26.11 -11.80 -5.80
CA THR A 119 26.44 -13.19 -6.09
C THR A 119 25.66 -14.20 -5.23
N THR A 120 25.07 -13.75 -4.13
CA THR A 120 24.26 -14.57 -3.23
C THR A 120 22.97 -13.80 -2.94
N PHE A 121 21.85 -14.32 -3.43
CA PHE A 121 20.52 -13.76 -3.20
C PHE A 121 19.45 -14.84 -3.32
N ASP A 122 18.31 -14.62 -2.70
CA ASP A 122 17.07 -15.37 -2.93
C ASP A 122 16.17 -14.54 -3.85
N GLU A 123 15.76 -15.11 -4.98
CA GLU A 123 14.95 -14.40 -6.00
C GLU A 123 13.60 -13.94 -5.42
N GLY A 124 13.00 -14.77 -4.58
CA GLY A 124 11.76 -14.39 -3.89
C GLY A 124 11.96 -13.23 -2.92
N ALA A 125 13.09 -13.23 -2.19
CA ALA A 125 13.41 -12.16 -1.25
C ALA A 125 13.68 -10.84 -1.97
N VAL A 126 14.53 -10.79 -3.00
CA VAL A 126 14.87 -9.55 -3.71
C VAL A 126 13.68 -8.94 -4.46
N SER A 127 12.70 -9.75 -4.87
CA SER A 127 11.47 -9.26 -5.52
C SER A 127 10.35 -8.91 -4.54
N HIS A 128 10.44 -9.36 -3.28
CA HIS A 128 9.36 -9.29 -2.30
C HIS A 128 8.88 -7.85 -2.05
N GLY A 129 9.78 -6.94 -1.72
CA GLY A 129 9.43 -5.54 -1.47
C GLY A 129 8.78 -4.86 -2.68
N THR A 130 9.25 -5.17 -3.91
CA THR A 130 8.65 -4.65 -5.15
C THR A 130 7.22 -5.15 -5.34
N VAL A 131 6.98 -6.45 -5.10
CA VAL A 131 5.63 -7.04 -5.16
C VAL A 131 4.70 -6.41 -4.13
N ILE A 132 5.15 -6.25 -2.88
CA ILE A 132 4.38 -5.60 -1.82
C ILE A 132 4.05 -4.15 -2.18
N ALA A 133 5.03 -3.38 -2.65
CA ALA A 133 4.83 -2.00 -3.12
C ALA A 133 3.79 -1.94 -4.24
N GLY A 134 3.86 -2.87 -5.21
CA GLY A 134 2.90 -2.98 -6.31
C GLY A 134 1.47 -3.26 -5.84
N ILE A 135 1.29 -4.20 -4.93
CA ILE A 135 -0.03 -4.50 -4.36
C ILE A 135 -0.61 -3.28 -3.64
N ILE A 136 0.20 -2.56 -2.87
CA ILE A 136 -0.23 -1.37 -2.14
C ILE A 136 -0.61 -0.24 -3.08
N GLY A 137 0.24 0.05 -4.08
CA GLY A 137 0.12 1.25 -4.85
C GLY A 137 0.80 1.25 -6.21
N ALA A 138 0.65 0.19 -7.02
CA ALA A 138 1.01 0.28 -8.43
C ALA A 138 0.21 1.39 -9.11
N THR A 139 0.83 2.05 -10.08
CA THR A 139 0.20 3.13 -10.85
C THR A 139 -0.96 2.57 -11.66
N THR A 140 -2.15 2.97 -11.32
CA THR A 140 -3.38 2.43 -11.92
C THR A 140 -3.78 3.19 -13.18
N ASN A 141 -4.38 2.51 -14.16
CA ASN A 141 -4.79 3.03 -15.46
C ASN A 141 -3.64 3.55 -16.33
N ASN A 142 -2.48 2.95 -16.23
CA ASN A 142 -1.30 3.29 -17.02
C ASN A 142 -1.05 2.32 -18.19
N THR A 143 -1.93 1.31 -18.39
CA THR A 143 -1.80 0.24 -19.39
C THR A 143 -0.60 -0.69 -19.18
N LEU A 144 -0.05 -0.73 -17.99
CA LEU A 144 1.08 -1.57 -17.59
C LEU A 144 0.69 -2.46 -16.39
N GLY A 145 1.41 -3.53 -16.18
CA GLY A 145 1.45 -4.36 -14.98
C GLY A 145 0.11 -4.63 -14.30
N ILE A 146 0.02 -4.25 -13.06
CA ILE A 146 -1.10 -4.52 -12.15
C ILE A 146 -1.77 -3.23 -11.66
N THR A 147 -2.96 -3.36 -11.08
CA THR A 147 -3.65 -2.26 -10.41
C THR A 147 -3.28 -2.23 -8.93
N GLY A 148 -2.81 -1.11 -8.42
CA GLY A 148 -2.64 -0.90 -6.98
C GLY A 148 -3.97 -0.84 -6.23
N ILE A 149 -4.01 -1.30 -4.98
CA ILE A 149 -5.19 -1.11 -4.11
C ILE A 149 -5.48 0.38 -3.95
N ASN A 150 -4.42 1.18 -3.77
CA ASN A 150 -4.50 2.64 -3.76
C ASN A 150 -3.94 3.17 -5.08
N TRP A 151 -4.78 3.83 -5.88
CA TRP A 151 -4.35 4.45 -7.14
C TRP A 151 -3.43 5.65 -6.89
N HIS A 152 -3.67 6.33 -5.78
CA HIS A 152 -2.90 7.49 -5.34
C HIS A 152 -2.42 7.27 -3.91
N VAL A 153 -1.11 7.20 -3.74
CA VAL A 153 -0.42 7.00 -2.46
C VAL A 153 1.03 7.44 -2.65
N LYS A 154 1.81 7.61 -1.61
CA LYS A 154 3.26 7.75 -1.72
C LYS A 154 3.95 6.58 -1.03
N LEU A 155 4.72 5.82 -1.79
CA LEU A 155 5.45 4.63 -1.36
C LEU A 155 6.87 5.03 -0.96
N MET A 156 7.17 4.98 0.34
CA MET A 156 8.50 5.24 0.88
C MET A 156 9.28 3.93 0.95
N ASN A 157 10.43 3.87 0.29
CA ASN A 157 11.28 2.68 0.24
C ASN A 157 12.21 2.63 1.46
N VAL A 158 12.05 1.62 2.31
CA VAL A 158 12.86 1.46 3.52
C VAL A 158 13.40 0.04 3.57
N ARG A 159 14.65 -0.13 3.15
CA ARG A 159 15.28 -1.44 3.14
C ARG A 159 15.83 -1.79 4.51
N ILE A 160 15.26 -2.83 5.13
CA ILE A 160 15.63 -3.34 6.46
C ILE A 160 15.95 -4.84 6.46
N LEU A 161 15.72 -5.50 5.33
CA LEU A 161 16.03 -6.91 5.09
C LEU A 161 17.05 -7.01 3.95
N ASP A 162 17.96 -7.95 4.07
CA ASP A 162 18.99 -8.21 3.05
C ASP A 162 18.44 -9.00 1.84
N ASN A 163 19.31 -9.36 0.92
CA ASN A 163 18.96 -10.07 -0.31
C ASN A 163 18.53 -11.55 -0.07
N MET A 164 18.60 -12.03 1.17
CA MET A 164 18.08 -13.33 1.60
C MET A 164 16.77 -13.20 2.39
N GLY A 165 16.22 -11.97 2.51
CA GLY A 165 15.06 -11.68 3.32
C GLY A 165 15.33 -11.70 4.82
N ALA A 166 16.60 -11.65 5.24
CA ALA A 166 16.97 -11.63 6.63
C ALA A 166 17.22 -10.20 7.14
N GLY A 167 16.80 -9.95 8.36
CA GLY A 167 17.01 -8.68 9.07
C GLY A 167 17.08 -8.91 10.57
N ASN A 168 17.11 -7.83 11.32
CA ASN A 168 17.14 -7.90 12.77
C ASN A 168 16.32 -6.76 13.40
N SER A 169 16.10 -6.86 14.72
CA SER A 169 15.30 -5.85 15.44
C SER A 169 15.93 -4.46 15.45
N VAL A 170 17.24 -4.33 15.24
CA VAL A 170 17.91 -3.01 15.15
C VAL A 170 17.52 -2.30 13.86
N THR A 171 17.67 -2.97 12.69
CA THR A 171 17.28 -2.41 11.40
C THR A 171 15.79 -2.11 11.34
N ALA A 172 14.95 -2.97 11.93
CA ALA A 172 13.51 -2.74 12.02
C ALA A 172 13.19 -1.48 12.86
N ARG A 173 13.82 -1.32 14.03
CA ARG A 173 13.62 -0.11 14.86
C ARG A 173 14.06 1.17 14.17
N GLU A 174 15.21 1.15 13.53
CA GLU A 174 15.74 2.30 12.81
C GLU A 174 14.83 2.68 11.64
N GLY A 175 14.38 1.67 10.85
CA GLY A 175 13.45 1.90 9.75
C GLY A 175 12.09 2.45 10.20
N ILE A 176 11.52 1.96 11.31
CA ILE A 176 10.28 2.50 11.87
C ILE A 176 10.47 3.97 12.27
N LYS A 177 11.55 4.30 13.00
CA LYS A 177 11.84 5.69 13.41
C LYS A 177 12.03 6.61 12.21
N TYR A 178 12.75 6.13 11.19
CA TYR A 178 12.93 6.85 9.93
C TYR A 178 11.59 7.16 9.27
N ALA A 179 10.75 6.14 9.09
CA ALA A 179 9.45 6.29 8.46
C ALA A 179 8.54 7.28 9.20
N VAL A 180 8.49 7.20 10.54
CA VAL A 180 7.72 8.13 11.37
C VAL A 180 8.25 9.57 11.23
N LYS A 181 9.56 9.77 11.27
CA LYS A 181 10.21 11.08 11.14
C LYS A 181 9.92 11.72 9.78
N ASN A 182 9.89 10.92 8.72
CA ASN A 182 9.60 11.33 7.34
C ASN A 182 8.10 11.35 7.00
N GLY A 183 7.24 11.28 8.01
CA GLY A 183 5.80 11.56 7.88
C GLY A 183 4.94 10.42 7.37
N ALA A 184 5.42 9.16 7.41
CA ALA A 184 4.61 8.00 7.10
C ALA A 184 3.33 7.98 7.95
N LYS A 185 2.20 7.64 7.33
CA LYS A 185 0.90 7.44 7.99
C LYS A 185 0.61 5.96 8.21
N VAL A 186 1.17 5.12 7.36
CA VAL A 186 1.09 3.67 7.45
C VAL A 186 2.49 3.09 7.30
N ILE A 187 2.81 2.10 8.10
CA ILE A 187 4.04 1.30 7.97
C ILE A 187 3.63 -0.15 7.71
N ASN A 188 4.08 -0.70 6.58
CA ASN A 188 3.91 -2.10 6.24
C ASN A 188 5.13 -2.91 6.66
N LEU A 189 4.90 -4.01 7.38
CA LEU A 189 5.90 -4.92 7.94
C LEU A 189 5.58 -6.35 7.47
N SER A 190 5.98 -6.70 6.24
CA SER A 190 5.69 -8.00 5.63
C SER A 190 6.72 -9.07 6.01
N PHE A 191 7.15 -9.09 7.26
CA PHE A 191 8.07 -10.07 7.83
C PHE A 191 7.63 -10.46 9.24
N THR A 192 8.25 -11.51 9.78
CA THR A 192 8.01 -12.00 11.14
C THR A 192 9.33 -12.20 11.87
N GLY A 193 9.28 -12.15 13.21
CA GLY A 193 10.38 -12.45 14.09
C GLY A 193 9.92 -13.43 15.17
N PHE A 194 10.87 -14.16 15.77
CA PHE A 194 10.58 -15.14 16.80
C PHE A 194 10.88 -14.64 18.22
N ASP A 195 11.72 -13.61 18.35
CA ASP A 195 12.17 -13.11 19.63
C ASP A 195 11.48 -11.80 20.03
N MET A 196 11.09 -11.72 21.28
CA MET A 196 10.61 -10.49 21.90
C MET A 196 11.78 -9.51 22.08
N ASP A 197 11.67 -8.31 21.47
CA ASP A 197 12.62 -7.21 21.70
C ASP A 197 11.90 -6.02 22.36
N PRO A 198 12.14 -5.77 23.66
CA PRO A 198 11.49 -4.65 24.36
C PRO A 198 11.79 -3.28 23.77
N LEU A 199 12.92 -3.09 23.06
CA LEU A 199 13.26 -1.86 22.39
C LEU A 199 12.46 -1.69 21.08
N LEU A 200 12.19 -2.78 20.38
CA LEU A 200 11.30 -2.76 19.22
C LEU A 200 9.86 -2.47 19.66
N GLU A 201 9.38 -3.10 20.73
CA GLU A 201 8.07 -2.83 21.31
C GLU A 201 7.91 -1.33 21.69
N ALA A 202 8.93 -0.74 22.31
CA ALA A 202 8.92 0.69 22.64
C ALA A 202 8.79 1.58 21.40
N VAL A 203 9.53 1.28 20.33
CA VAL A 203 9.47 2.04 19.06
C VAL A 203 8.13 1.87 18.37
N ILE A 204 7.55 0.67 18.39
CA ILE A 204 6.20 0.40 17.88
C ILE A 204 5.18 1.24 18.65
N LYS A 205 5.30 1.30 19.97
CA LYS A 205 4.42 2.13 20.79
C LYS A 205 4.58 3.61 20.46
N GLU A 206 5.81 4.12 20.34
CA GLU A 206 6.07 5.51 19.95
C GLU A 206 5.45 5.87 18.60
N ALA A 207 5.56 4.98 17.60
CA ALA A 207 4.94 5.18 16.29
C ALA A 207 3.41 5.22 16.37
N ASN A 208 2.81 4.31 17.14
CA ASN A 208 1.37 4.31 17.39
C ASN A 208 0.90 5.58 18.11
N ASP A 209 1.63 6.04 19.13
CA ASP A 209 1.32 7.27 19.88
C ASP A 209 1.46 8.52 18.98
N ALA A 210 2.31 8.45 17.93
CA ALA A 210 2.42 9.47 16.88
C ALA A 210 1.29 9.38 15.83
N GLY A 211 0.38 8.42 15.94
CA GLY A 211 -0.76 8.23 15.04
C GLY A 211 -0.42 7.50 13.75
N VAL A 212 0.67 6.74 13.72
CA VAL A 212 1.06 5.92 12.58
C VAL A 212 0.45 4.54 12.72
N LEU A 213 -0.27 4.08 11.69
CA LEU A 213 -0.83 2.74 11.62
C LEU A 213 0.26 1.75 11.18
N MET A 214 0.48 0.70 11.97
CA MET A 214 1.36 -0.40 11.58
C MET A 214 0.57 -1.63 11.18
N VAL A 215 0.94 -2.23 10.04
CA VAL A 215 0.35 -3.44 9.50
C VAL A 215 1.45 -4.49 9.41
N ALA A 216 1.34 -5.56 10.20
CA ALA A 216 2.35 -6.61 10.29
C ALA A 216 1.79 -7.97 9.85
N ALA A 217 2.64 -8.78 9.22
CA ALA A 217 2.33 -10.16 8.89
C ALA A 217 2.32 -11.04 10.16
N VAL A 218 1.47 -12.06 10.16
CA VAL A 218 1.42 -13.07 11.24
C VAL A 218 2.27 -14.29 10.95
N GLY A 219 2.90 -14.37 9.76
CA GLY A 219 3.70 -15.52 9.30
C GLY A 219 2.93 -16.50 8.43
N ASN A 220 3.69 -17.39 7.76
CA ASN A 220 3.17 -18.35 6.79
C ASN A 220 3.33 -19.82 7.25
N THR A 221 3.83 -20.08 8.46
CA THR A 221 4.01 -21.44 8.98
C THR A 221 2.77 -21.94 9.71
N GLU A 222 2.40 -23.21 9.49
CA GLU A 222 1.39 -23.88 10.31
C GLU A 222 1.87 -23.93 11.77
N GLY A 223 1.26 -23.13 12.63
CA GLY A 223 1.66 -23.00 14.03
C GLY A 223 1.83 -21.56 14.49
N GLY A 224 1.55 -20.62 13.63
CA GLY A 224 1.47 -19.18 13.91
C GLY A 224 2.59 -18.69 14.83
N GLY A 225 3.43 -17.79 14.36
CA GLY A 225 4.32 -17.10 15.28
C GLY A 225 3.50 -16.53 16.44
N THR A 226 3.82 -16.94 17.64
CA THR A 226 3.26 -16.38 18.88
C THR A 226 3.87 -15.03 19.14
#